data_d93e85667b105bbf8e6c8bc7485b2acb
#
_entry.id   d93e85667b105bbf8e6c8bc7485b2acb
#
_cell.length_a   1.000
_cell.length_b   1.000
_cell.length_c   1.000
_cell.angle_alpha   90.00
_cell.angle_beta   90.00
_cell.angle_gamma   90.00
#
_symmetry.space_group_name_H-M   'P 1'
#
loop_
_entity.id
_entity.type
_entity.pdbx_description
1 polymer ?
#
loop_
_entity_poly.entity_id
_entity_poly.type
_entity_poly.pdbx_seq_one_letter_code
_entity_poly.pdbx_strand_id
1 'polypeptide(L)'
;LSGAKVNRWRTRATSMDVEALKAEAGKAACEYVTDGMNVGLGTGSTVKYTILELGRRIAEEGLNIVGVPTSIATRDLALEVGIPLADLDDLDGLDVVIDGTDEFDPSFQLIKGGGAALLREKVVAQSSKRMVVVADDRKQVSTLGAFPLPIE
;
A
#
# COMPACT_ATOMS: atom_id res chain seq x y z
N LEU A 1 -14.35 12.06 -14.53
CA LEU A 1 -14.56 11.41 -13.22
C LEU A 1 -14.64 9.90 -13.42
N SER A 2 -13.50 9.25 -13.33
CA SER A 2 -13.36 7.80 -13.46
C SER A 2 -13.83 7.16 -12.15
N GLY A 3 -14.91 6.35 -12.22
CA GLY A 3 -15.52 5.72 -11.07
C GLY A 3 -14.58 4.76 -10.34
N ALA A 4 -14.47 4.91 -9.03
CA ALA A 4 -13.81 3.95 -8.16
C ALA A 4 -14.56 2.61 -8.20
N LYS A 5 -13.89 1.53 -8.60
CA LYS A 5 -14.44 0.18 -8.50
C LYS A 5 -14.18 -0.36 -7.11
N VAL A 6 -15.24 -0.61 -6.35
CA VAL A 6 -15.16 -1.30 -5.06
C VAL A 6 -15.47 -2.78 -5.30
N ASN A 7 -14.48 -3.63 -5.16
CA ASN A 7 -14.70 -5.08 -5.06
C ASN A 7 -14.99 -5.44 -3.61
N ARG A 8 -16.23 -5.79 -3.32
CA ARG A 8 -16.73 -6.07 -1.97
C ARG A 8 -16.83 -7.57 -1.75
N TRP A 9 -15.92 -8.11 -0.94
CA TRP A 9 -16.04 -9.48 -0.42
C TRP A 9 -16.44 -9.40 1.06
N ARG A 10 -17.62 -9.90 1.40
CA ARG A 10 -18.11 -9.98 2.79
C ARG A 10 -18.09 -11.42 3.26
N THR A 11 -17.16 -11.75 4.15
CA THR A 11 -17.27 -12.93 5.04
C THR A 11 -16.82 -12.53 6.45
N ARG A 12 -17.55 -12.99 7.47
CA ARG A 12 -17.15 -12.83 8.88
C ARG A 12 -15.93 -13.72 9.12
N ALA A 13 -14.78 -13.08 9.30
CA ALA A 13 -13.49 -13.76 9.37
C ALA A 13 -13.08 -14.09 10.81
N THR A 14 -12.50 -15.29 11.01
CA THR A 14 -11.69 -15.66 12.19
C THR A 14 -10.31 -14.99 12.09
N SER A 15 -9.47 -15.03 13.15
CA SER A 15 -8.14 -14.39 13.12
C SER A 15 -7.21 -14.94 12.02
N MET A 16 -7.37 -16.23 11.64
CA MET A 16 -6.64 -16.84 10.51
C MET A 16 -7.12 -16.28 9.16
N ASP A 17 -8.41 -15.97 9.05
CA ASP A 17 -9.00 -15.39 7.84
C ASP A 17 -8.52 -13.95 7.60
N VAL A 18 -8.21 -13.18 8.66
CA VAL A 18 -7.71 -11.81 8.54
C VAL A 18 -6.36 -11.75 7.83
N GLU A 19 -5.43 -12.64 8.14
CA GLU A 19 -4.14 -12.66 7.44
C GLU A 19 -4.30 -13.11 5.97
N ALA A 20 -5.21 -14.05 5.70
CA ALA A 20 -5.55 -14.44 4.33
C ALA A 20 -6.17 -13.28 3.54
N LEU A 21 -7.09 -12.53 4.15
CA LEU A 21 -7.70 -11.34 3.53
C LEU A 21 -6.68 -10.22 3.25
N LYS A 22 -5.75 -9.98 4.18
CA LYS A 22 -4.65 -9.05 3.96
C LYS A 22 -3.76 -9.50 2.80
N ALA A 23 -3.45 -10.80 2.73
CA ALA A 23 -2.64 -11.35 1.65
C ALA A 23 -3.35 -11.21 0.30
N GLU A 24 -4.66 -11.50 0.24
CA GLU A 24 -5.47 -11.33 -0.97
C GLU A 24 -5.51 -9.87 -1.41
N ALA A 25 -5.82 -8.94 -0.50
CA ALA A 25 -5.85 -7.51 -0.79
C ALA A 25 -4.48 -6.98 -1.25
N GLY A 26 -3.40 -7.37 -0.56
CA GLY A 26 -2.05 -6.96 -0.90
C GLY A 26 -1.60 -7.47 -2.28
N LYS A 27 -1.94 -8.70 -2.64
CA LYS A 27 -1.68 -9.28 -3.96
C LYS A 27 -2.51 -8.61 -5.06
N ALA A 28 -3.80 -8.40 -4.82
CA ALA A 28 -4.69 -7.74 -5.78
C ALA A 28 -4.21 -6.33 -6.14
N ALA A 29 -3.62 -5.60 -5.20
CA ALA A 29 -3.05 -4.29 -5.46
C ALA A 29 -1.90 -4.33 -6.49
N CYS A 30 -1.19 -5.44 -6.61
CA CYS A 30 -0.11 -5.60 -7.58
C CYS A 30 -0.59 -5.61 -9.04
N GLU A 31 -1.89 -5.78 -9.30
CA GLU A 31 -2.47 -5.65 -10.65
C GLU A 31 -2.31 -4.23 -11.22
N TYR A 32 -2.15 -3.24 -10.36
CA TYR A 32 -1.91 -1.84 -10.75
C TYR A 32 -0.44 -1.53 -11.08
N VAL A 33 0.45 -2.53 -10.95
CA VAL A 33 1.89 -2.38 -11.20
C VAL A 33 2.27 -3.11 -12.48
N THR A 34 2.88 -2.37 -13.41
CA THR A 34 3.38 -2.89 -14.69
C THR A 34 4.84 -2.52 -14.90
N ASP A 35 5.46 -3.12 -15.91
CA ASP A 35 6.86 -2.89 -16.28
C ASP A 35 7.20 -1.40 -16.46
N GLY A 36 8.37 -1.02 -15.98
CA GLY A 36 8.93 0.31 -16.10
C GLY A 36 8.40 1.31 -15.07
N MET A 37 7.50 0.91 -14.16
CA MET A 37 6.94 1.82 -13.18
C MET A 37 7.88 2.15 -12.03
N ASN A 38 7.79 3.40 -11.56
CA ASN A 38 8.27 3.83 -10.26
C ASN A 38 7.13 3.68 -9.24
N VAL A 39 7.35 2.87 -8.20
CA VAL A 39 6.31 2.41 -7.27
C VAL A 39 6.60 2.89 -5.86
N GLY A 40 5.69 3.68 -5.28
CA GLY A 40 5.72 3.99 -3.84
C GLY A 40 5.31 2.76 -3.03
N LEU A 41 6.16 2.36 -2.10
CA LEU A 41 5.95 1.21 -1.23
C LEU A 41 5.56 1.69 0.16
N GLY A 42 4.29 1.51 0.49
CA GLY A 42 3.70 1.91 1.76
C GLY A 42 4.18 1.11 2.96
N THR A 43 3.57 1.38 4.09
CA THR A 43 3.93 0.77 5.38
C THR A 43 2.70 0.07 5.97
N GLY A 44 2.91 -1.08 6.59
CA GLY A 44 1.88 -1.78 7.36
C GLY A 44 1.71 -3.26 7.01
N SER A 45 0.90 -3.94 7.81
CA SER A 45 0.77 -5.40 7.75
C SER A 45 0.12 -5.92 6.46
N THR A 46 -0.73 -5.14 5.81
CA THR A 46 -1.35 -5.50 4.52
C THR A 46 -0.40 -5.24 3.36
N VAL A 47 0.31 -4.10 3.38
CA VAL A 47 1.30 -3.74 2.35
C VAL A 47 2.47 -4.72 2.31
N LYS A 48 2.81 -5.36 3.41
CA LYS A 48 3.79 -6.45 3.44
C LYS A 48 3.53 -7.48 2.35
N TYR A 49 2.28 -7.89 2.16
CA TYR A 49 1.91 -8.88 1.14
C TYR A 49 2.05 -8.33 -0.29
N THR A 50 1.84 -7.03 -0.49
CA THR A 50 2.15 -6.37 -1.76
C THR A 50 3.65 -6.45 -2.08
N ILE A 51 4.50 -6.14 -1.10
CA ILE A 51 5.96 -6.17 -1.28
C ILE A 51 6.45 -7.59 -1.60
N LEU A 52 5.94 -8.59 -0.87
CA LEU A 52 6.28 -10.00 -1.13
C LEU A 52 5.85 -10.44 -2.54
N GLU A 53 4.65 -10.06 -2.99
CA GLU A 53 4.17 -10.40 -4.33
C GLU A 53 4.93 -9.67 -5.43
N LEU A 54 5.28 -8.40 -5.25
CA LEU A 54 6.14 -7.67 -6.20
C LEU A 54 7.52 -8.32 -6.32
N GLY A 55 8.12 -8.72 -5.19
CA GLY A 55 9.39 -9.47 -5.19
C GLY A 55 9.28 -10.80 -5.93
N ARG A 56 8.20 -11.56 -5.73
CA ARG A 56 7.93 -12.80 -6.48
C ARG A 56 7.83 -12.53 -7.98
N ARG A 57 7.08 -11.50 -8.38
CA ARG A 57 6.91 -11.13 -9.80
C ARG A 57 8.22 -10.70 -10.44
N ILE A 58 9.09 -10.01 -9.71
CA ILE A 58 10.44 -9.69 -10.20
C ILE A 58 11.23 -10.96 -10.46
N ALA A 59 11.25 -11.89 -9.49
CA ALA A 59 12.04 -13.11 -9.57
C ALA A 59 11.53 -14.11 -10.60
N GLU A 60 10.21 -14.27 -10.70
CA GLU A 60 9.57 -15.33 -11.49
C GLU A 60 9.03 -14.86 -12.85
N GLU A 61 8.62 -13.60 -12.94
CA GLU A 61 7.97 -13.05 -14.15
C GLU A 61 8.84 -12.00 -14.86
N GLY A 62 9.98 -11.62 -14.26
CA GLY A 62 10.88 -10.60 -14.84
C GLY A 62 10.32 -9.18 -14.77
N LEU A 63 9.40 -8.89 -13.84
CA LEU A 63 8.85 -7.54 -13.65
C LEU A 63 9.99 -6.55 -13.36
N ASN A 64 10.03 -5.46 -14.12
CA ASN A 64 11.03 -4.41 -13.97
C ASN A 64 10.40 -3.16 -13.36
N ILE A 65 10.71 -2.87 -12.11
CA ILE A 65 10.22 -1.70 -11.37
C ILE A 65 11.31 -1.12 -10.48
N VAL A 66 11.07 0.12 -10.03
CA VAL A 66 11.88 0.77 -8.98
C VAL A 66 10.95 1.15 -7.85
N GLY A 67 11.31 0.77 -6.61
CA GLY A 67 10.53 1.05 -5.41
C GLY A 67 11.06 2.26 -4.64
N VAL A 68 10.14 3.05 -4.05
CA VAL A 68 10.45 4.10 -3.08
C VAL A 68 9.74 3.78 -1.77
N PRO A 69 10.48 3.37 -0.72
CA PRO A 69 9.88 2.94 0.54
C PRO A 69 9.46 4.12 1.42
N THR A 70 8.37 3.97 2.16
CA THR A 70 7.85 4.96 3.11
C THR A 70 8.36 4.77 4.54
N SER A 71 9.05 3.67 4.82
CA SER A 71 9.64 3.37 6.14
C SER A 71 10.89 2.50 6.02
N ILE A 72 11.66 2.44 7.10
CA ILE A 72 12.84 1.56 7.19
C ILE A 72 12.43 0.09 7.09
N ALA A 73 11.36 -0.31 7.77
CA ALA A 73 10.84 -1.68 7.70
C ALA A 73 10.44 -2.08 6.28
N THR A 74 9.80 -1.18 5.53
CA THR A 74 9.45 -1.40 4.13
C THR A 74 10.69 -1.49 3.25
N ARG A 75 11.68 -0.62 3.47
CA ARG A 75 12.98 -0.66 2.76
C ARG A 75 13.65 -2.01 2.94
N ASP A 76 13.77 -2.46 4.18
CA ASP A 76 14.50 -3.68 4.51
C ASP A 76 13.82 -4.91 3.89
N LEU A 77 12.49 -5.00 3.98
CA LEU A 77 11.73 -6.06 3.33
C LEU A 77 11.84 -6.02 1.80
N ALA A 78 11.77 -4.82 1.19
CA ALA A 78 11.89 -4.67 -0.26
C ALA A 78 13.26 -5.14 -0.76
N LEU A 79 14.33 -4.82 -0.04
CA LEU A 79 15.68 -5.30 -0.34
C LEU A 79 15.79 -6.83 -0.19
N GLU A 80 15.20 -7.39 0.86
CA GLU A 80 15.18 -8.84 1.11
C GLU A 80 14.54 -9.61 -0.05
N VAL A 81 13.48 -9.09 -0.64
CA VAL A 81 12.76 -9.74 -1.75
C VAL A 81 13.25 -9.31 -3.14
N GLY A 82 14.32 -8.53 -3.21
CA GLY A 82 15.00 -8.17 -4.46
C GLY A 82 14.34 -7.04 -5.25
N ILE A 83 13.57 -6.16 -4.63
CA ILE A 83 13.03 -4.96 -5.30
C ILE A 83 14.15 -3.90 -5.38
N PRO A 84 14.51 -3.42 -6.58
CA PRO A 84 15.43 -2.28 -6.73
C PRO A 84 14.82 -1.03 -6.10
N LEU A 85 15.58 -0.30 -5.31
CA LEU A 85 15.12 0.92 -4.62
C LEU A 85 15.86 2.16 -5.14
N ALA A 86 15.16 3.30 -5.08
CA ALA A 86 15.72 4.62 -5.32
C ALA A 86 15.20 5.61 -4.27
N ASP A 87 15.92 6.72 -4.11
CA ASP A 87 15.40 7.86 -3.38
C ASP A 87 14.41 8.64 -4.25
N LEU A 88 13.38 9.23 -3.64
CA LEU A 88 12.36 9.97 -4.36
C LEU A 88 12.94 11.14 -5.17
N ASP A 89 13.98 11.78 -4.63
CA ASP A 89 14.65 12.92 -5.26
C ASP A 89 15.42 12.55 -6.54
N ASP A 90 15.70 11.28 -6.75
CA ASP A 90 16.38 10.76 -7.95
C ASP A 90 15.39 10.44 -9.09
N LEU A 91 14.08 10.62 -8.87
CA LEU A 91 13.01 10.24 -9.80
C LEU A 91 12.15 11.45 -10.16
N ASP A 92 11.62 11.47 -11.39
CA ASP A 92 10.65 12.48 -11.85
C ASP A 92 9.22 12.27 -11.31
N GLY A 93 9.06 11.50 -10.25
CA GLY A 93 7.82 11.14 -9.61
C GLY A 93 7.51 9.65 -9.69
N LEU A 94 6.36 9.27 -9.14
CA LEU A 94 5.93 7.90 -9.04
C LEU A 94 4.67 7.65 -9.89
N ASP A 95 4.57 6.47 -10.47
CA ASP A 95 3.39 6.07 -11.26
C ASP A 95 2.24 5.64 -10.36
N VAL A 96 2.57 4.91 -9.29
CA VAL A 96 1.60 4.43 -8.31
C VAL A 96 2.24 4.33 -6.94
N VAL A 97 1.49 4.65 -5.89
CA VAL A 97 1.80 4.27 -4.52
C VAL A 97 0.76 3.25 -4.04
N ILE A 98 1.22 2.18 -3.39
CA ILE A 98 0.35 1.22 -2.71
C ILE A 98 0.61 1.35 -1.22
N ASP A 99 -0.42 1.73 -0.46
CA ASP A 99 -0.28 1.97 0.97
C ASP A 99 -1.51 1.53 1.75
N GLY A 100 -1.34 1.32 3.05
CA GLY A 100 -2.42 0.98 3.97
C GLY A 100 -3.14 2.21 4.51
N THR A 101 -4.14 1.97 5.34
CA THR A 101 -4.84 3.01 6.09
C THR A 101 -5.25 2.48 7.46
N ASP A 102 -5.43 3.37 8.43
CA ASP A 102 -5.97 3.04 9.75
C ASP A 102 -7.49 3.00 9.74
N GLU A 103 -8.12 3.96 9.04
CA GLU A 103 -9.55 4.00 8.76
C GLU A 103 -9.82 4.51 7.35
N PHE A 104 -10.95 4.10 6.78
CA PHE A 104 -11.53 4.72 5.60
C PHE A 104 -13.06 4.77 5.70
N ASP A 105 -13.65 5.84 5.17
CA ASP A 105 -15.09 6.06 5.14
C ASP A 105 -15.70 5.81 3.74
N PRO A 106 -17.04 5.84 3.59
CA PRO A 106 -17.69 5.66 2.30
C PRO A 106 -17.35 6.73 1.25
N SER A 107 -16.83 7.88 1.66
CA SER A 107 -16.35 8.95 0.77
C SER A 107 -14.89 8.81 0.40
N PHE A 108 -14.24 7.70 0.79
CA PHE A 108 -12.81 7.43 0.62
C PHE A 108 -11.89 8.44 1.29
N GLN A 109 -12.35 9.05 2.38
CA GLN A 109 -11.49 9.80 3.28
C GLN A 109 -10.75 8.83 4.20
N LEU A 110 -9.50 9.13 4.53
CA LEU A 110 -8.60 8.23 5.23
C LEU A 110 -8.09 8.85 6.53
N ILE A 111 -7.92 8.01 7.56
CA ILE A 111 -6.98 8.26 8.64
C ILE A 111 -5.78 7.35 8.44
N LYS A 112 -4.59 7.96 8.46
CA LYS A 112 -3.29 7.30 8.30
C LYS A 112 -2.34 7.74 9.41
N GLY A 113 -1.22 7.04 9.53
CA GLY A 113 -0.13 7.42 10.42
C GLY A 113 -0.01 6.62 11.70
N GLY A 114 -0.88 5.63 11.94
CA GLY A 114 -0.78 4.76 13.12
C GLY A 114 0.53 3.97 13.21
N GLY A 115 1.25 3.82 12.10
CA GLY A 115 2.58 3.20 12.03
C GLY A 115 3.75 4.17 12.22
N ALA A 116 3.52 5.44 12.60
CA ALA A 116 4.53 6.48 12.76
C ALA A 116 5.42 6.71 11.51
N ALA A 117 4.82 6.67 10.33
CA ALA A 117 5.48 6.91 9.04
C ALA A 117 4.70 7.92 8.17
N LEU A 118 3.77 8.69 8.76
CA LEU A 118 2.80 9.52 8.04
C LEU A 118 3.47 10.58 7.16
N LEU A 119 4.51 11.24 7.63
CA LEU A 119 5.19 12.28 6.86
C LEU A 119 5.74 11.72 5.55
N ARG A 120 6.50 10.62 5.60
CA ARG A 120 7.02 9.95 4.41
C ARG A 120 5.90 9.39 3.52
N GLU A 121 4.90 8.76 4.11
CA GLU A 121 3.71 8.26 3.39
C GLU A 121 3.05 9.39 2.61
N LYS A 122 2.87 10.56 3.23
CA LYS A 122 2.25 11.74 2.61
C LYS A 122 3.08 12.27 1.44
N VAL A 123 4.39 12.42 1.62
CA VAL A 123 5.30 12.92 0.57
C VAL A 123 5.30 11.97 -0.63
N VAL A 124 5.42 10.66 -0.39
CA VAL A 124 5.40 9.63 -1.44
C VAL A 124 4.04 9.62 -2.16
N ALA A 125 2.93 9.70 -1.43
CA ALA A 125 1.59 9.74 -2.02
C ALA A 125 1.39 10.98 -2.90
N GLN A 126 1.84 12.16 -2.46
CA GLN A 126 1.73 13.40 -3.25
C GLN A 126 2.59 13.39 -4.52
N SER A 127 3.69 12.63 -4.52
CA SER A 127 4.57 12.47 -5.68
C SER A 127 4.08 11.40 -6.66
N SER A 128 2.95 10.75 -6.37
CA SER A 128 2.41 9.63 -7.15
C SER A 128 1.23 10.07 -8.02
N LYS A 129 1.17 9.57 -9.26
CA LYS A 129 0.04 9.79 -10.17
C LYS A 129 -1.24 9.10 -9.71
N ARG A 130 -1.10 8.01 -8.97
CA ARG A 130 -2.22 7.20 -8.44
C ARG A 130 -1.88 6.67 -7.07
N MET A 131 -2.87 6.64 -6.18
CA MET A 131 -2.80 5.94 -4.91
C MET A 131 -3.75 4.75 -4.90
N VAL A 132 -3.23 3.58 -4.54
CA VAL A 132 -4.00 2.36 -4.27
C VAL A 132 -3.95 2.11 -2.77
N VAL A 133 -5.11 2.10 -2.13
CA VAL A 133 -5.23 1.84 -0.69
C VAL A 133 -5.61 0.39 -0.47
N VAL A 134 -4.81 -0.32 0.33
CA VAL A 134 -5.08 -1.70 0.73
C VAL A 134 -5.50 -1.74 2.19
N ALA A 135 -6.67 -2.33 2.45
CA ALA A 135 -7.22 -2.44 3.80
C ALA A 135 -8.13 -3.66 3.91
N ASP A 136 -8.20 -4.24 5.08
CA ASP A 136 -9.24 -5.20 5.44
C ASP A 136 -10.52 -4.47 5.88
N ASP A 137 -11.63 -5.19 5.93
CA ASP A 137 -12.97 -4.64 6.18
C ASP A 137 -13.14 -4.01 7.58
N ARG A 138 -12.26 -4.36 8.54
CA ARG A 138 -12.25 -3.76 9.89
C ARG A 138 -11.84 -2.30 9.89
N LYS A 139 -11.18 -1.83 8.82
CA LYS A 139 -10.75 -0.44 8.64
C LYS A 139 -11.85 0.45 8.09
N GLN A 140 -12.96 -0.13 7.62
CA GLN A 140 -14.10 0.63 7.14
C GLN A 140 -14.95 1.15 8.30
N VAL A 141 -15.15 2.45 8.35
CA VAL A 141 -15.99 3.14 9.33
C VAL A 141 -17.06 3.96 8.62
N SER A 142 -18.15 4.26 9.32
CA SER A 142 -19.18 5.17 8.80
C SER A 142 -18.75 6.64 8.87
N THR A 143 -17.95 6.96 9.87
CA THR A 143 -17.40 8.29 10.14
C THR A 143 -16.00 8.10 10.71
N LEU A 144 -15.04 8.86 10.20
CA LEU A 144 -13.66 8.83 10.70
C LEU A 144 -13.58 9.30 12.15
N GLY A 145 -12.64 8.75 12.93
CA GLY A 145 -12.30 9.19 14.28
C GLY A 145 -12.49 8.15 15.37
N ALA A 146 -12.79 6.89 15.05
CA ALA A 146 -12.67 5.79 16.00
C ALA A 146 -11.20 5.52 16.33
N PHE A 147 -10.31 5.65 15.33
CA PHE A 147 -8.87 5.68 15.52
C PHE A 147 -8.42 7.12 15.82
N PRO A 148 -7.56 7.35 16.85
CA PRO A 148 -7.02 8.68 17.13
C PRO A 148 -6.29 9.27 15.94
N LEU A 149 -6.49 10.55 15.65
CA LEU A 149 -5.80 11.24 14.56
C LEU A 149 -4.29 11.35 14.86
N PRO A 150 -3.43 10.67 14.09
CA PRO A 150 -1.98 10.85 14.23
C PRO A 150 -1.56 12.23 13.74
N ILE A 151 -0.66 12.87 14.49
CA ILE A 151 -0.03 14.14 14.13
C ILE A 151 1.49 13.91 14.12
N GLU A 152 2.13 14.27 13.01
CA GLU A 152 3.57 14.17 12.79
C GLU A 152 4.16 15.49 12.25
#